data_51f25efb5cf13afc5f7c37e38f68ff31
#
_entry.id   51f25efb5cf13afc5f7c37e38f68ff31
#
_cell.length_a   1.000
_cell.length_b   1.000
_cell.length_c   1.000
_cell.angle_alpha   90.00
_cell.angle_beta   90.00
_cell.angle_gamma   90.00
#
_symmetry.space_group_name_H-M   'P 1'
#
loop_
_entity.id
_entity.type
_entity.pdbx_description
1 polymer ?
#
loop_
_entity_poly.entity_id
_entity_poly.type
_entity_poly.pdbx_seq_one_letter_code
_entity_poly.pdbx_strand_id
1 'polypeptide(L)'
;CAAEFDAATPYYYSCYADETELRPREREAVIILGSGPNRIGQGIEFDYTCVHAVQELGKDYDTIMVNCNPETVSTDYDMSDRLYFEPLTFEDVLEIYEAEKKMGPIKGVIVQLGGQTPLSLAARLKAAGVPILGTTPESIDLAENRELFGEVLKKADMNAPRYGTALSLDEAREAAHAIGYPVLVRPSYVLGGRGMEIVYDDAQLRKYVDRALKEAQADTVVSGRLPSPLLIDKFLQDAVEIDVDALFDGEELYIGGIMEHVEEAGVHSGDAACTLPPSTLSDDQIRRLREGTYAIAKGCHVQGLINVQYAFMANTLYVIEANPRASRTVPFASKATGVALAKAAARIMVGETIQQQRDNGLLLPHGDGGDIHRGQQVAVKESVLPFKRFRTPLGKTVDVLLGPEMRSTGEVMGFDRDFPHAFAKSQLAAYEGGLPTSGNVFISVNDTDKRQLPLFAARLVELGFNIWATEGTASV
;
A
#
# COMPACT_ATOMS: atom_id res chain seq x y z
N CYS A 1 24.70 -2.45 24.18
CA CYS A 1 25.24 -1.15 23.79
C CYS A 1 25.46 -0.30 24.99
N ALA A 2 26.65 0.31 25.10
CA ALA A 2 27.00 1.24 26.16
C ALA A 2 26.99 2.66 25.61
N ALA A 3 26.26 3.56 26.26
CA ALA A 3 26.42 4.98 26.03
C ALA A 3 27.61 5.48 26.82
N GLU A 4 28.43 6.35 26.25
CA GLU A 4 29.55 6.98 26.94
C GLU A 4 29.09 7.84 28.14
N PHE A 5 27.86 8.35 28.03
CA PHE A 5 27.19 9.10 29.10
C PHE A 5 25.81 8.49 29.35
N ASP A 6 25.39 8.49 30.61
CA ASP A 6 24.01 8.09 30.97
C ASP A 6 23.00 8.96 30.21
N ALA A 7 22.25 8.31 29.33
CA ALA A 7 21.17 8.95 28.58
C ALA A 7 19.83 8.63 29.23
N ALA A 8 18.95 9.63 29.31
CA ALA A 8 17.57 9.43 29.73
C ALA A 8 16.71 8.72 28.65
N THR A 9 17.28 8.54 27.48
CA THR A 9 16.60 8.01 26.30
C THR A 9 16.81 6.50 26.18
N PRO A 10 15.75 5.69 26.09
CA PRO A 10 15.83 4.25 26.08
C PRO A 10 16.12 3.71 24.66
N TYR A 11 17.17 4.17 23.97
CA TYR A 11 17.51 3.57 22.69
C TYR A 11 18.83 2.81 22.75
N TYR A 12 18.83 1.66 22.08
CA TYR A 12 19.95 0.74 21.99
C TYR A 12 20.49 0.67 20.56
N TYR A 13 21.75 0.36 20.41
CA TYR A 13 22.41 0.10 19.13
C TYR A 13 23.51 -0.96 19.33
N SER A 14 23.86 -1.67 18.27
CA SER A 14 24.95 -2.65 18.31
C SER A 14 26.32 -1.99 18.32
N CYS A 15 27.24 -2.57 19.07
CA CYS A 15 28.66 -2.19 19.06
C CYS A 15 29.53 -3.46 19.24
N TYR A 16 30.82 -3.32 18.96
CA TYR A 16 31.79 -4.43 19.12
C TYR A 16 32.39 -4.52 20.54
N ALA A 17 31.80 -3.82 21.50
CA ALA A 17 32.19 -3.91 22.91
C ALA A 17 31.53 -5.11 23.59
N ASP A 18 32.18 -5.62 24.65
CA ASP A 18 31.65 -6.73 25.45
C ASP A 18 30.60 -6.30 26.49
N GLU A 19 30.40 -5.00 26.68
CA GLU A 19 29.46 -4.42 27.64
C GLU A 19 28.02 -4.39 27.07
N THR A 20 27.06 -4.55 27.98
CA THR A 20 25.62 -4.43 27.65
C THR A 20 24.90 -3.59 28.69
N GLU A 21 24.02 -2.71 28.23
CA GLU A 21 23.14 -1.90 29.08
C GLU A 21 21.73 -2.51 29.23
N LEU A 22 21.48 -3.68 28.61
CA LEU A 22 20.22 -4.36 28.70
C LEU A 22 19.90 -4.76 30.16
N ARG A 23 18.67 -4.47 30.58
CA ARG A 23 18.19 -4.83 31.91
C ARG A 23 17.14 -5.93 31.83
N PRO A 24 17.09 -6.85 32.82
CA PRO A 24 16.04 -7.86 32.88
C PRO A 24 14.64 -7.26 32.86
N ARG A 25 13.68 -7.99 32.27
CA ARG A 25 12.26 -7.67 32.22
C ARG A 25 11.45 -8.74 32.94
N GLU A 26 10.35 -8.33 33.59
CA GLU A 26 9.40 -9.26 34.21
C GLU A 26 8.19 -9.50 33.28
N ARG A 27 7.73 -8.45 32.58
CA ARG A 27 6.61 -8.57 31.65
C ARG A 27 7.03 -9.24 30.36
N GLU A 28 6.10 -9.99 29.76
CA GLU A 28 6.28 -10.54 28.41
C GLU A 28 6.37 -9.39 27.40
N ALA A 29 7.31 -9.49 26.45
CA ALA A 29 7.51 -8.46 25.46
C ALA A 29 7.01 -8.86 24.08
N VAL A 30 6.66 -7.85 23.27
CA VAL A 30 6.40 -7.95 21.84
C VAL A 30 7.40 -7.08 21.09
N ILE A 31 8.10 -7.66 20.12
CA ILE A 31 9.00 -6.94 19.22
C ILE A 31 8.20 -6.49 18.00
N ILE A 32 8.32 -5.21 17.63
CA ILE A 32 7.65 -4.60 16.48
C ILE A 32 8.72 -4.09 15.52
N LEU A 33 8.73 -4.59 14.29
CA LEU A 33 9.66 -4.14 13.27
C LEU A 33 9.08 -2.96 12.50
N GLY A 34 9.83 -1.86 12.43
CA GLY A 34 9.46 -0.64 11.72
C GLY A 34 9.65 -0.74 10.21
N SER A 35 9.50 0.40 9.54
CA SER A 35 9.56 0.48 8.06
C SER A 35 10.97 0.70 7.51
N GLY A 36 11.93 1.08 8.37
CA GLY A 36 13.21 1.59 7.91
C GLY A 36 13.12 3.00 7.31
N PRO A 37 14.09 3.43 6.53
CA PRO A 37 14.09 4.75 5.90
C PRO A 37 12.90 4.95 4.96
N ASN A 38 12.33 6.16 4.97
CA ASN A 38 11.27 6.54 4.03
C ASN A 38 11.79 6.53 2.59
N ARG A 39 11.01 5.99 1.69
CA ARG A 39 11.28 5.97 0.25
C ARG A 39 9.96 5.92 -0.52
N ILE A 40 9.99 6.30 -1.79
CA ILE A 40 8.83 6.13 -2.67
C ILE A 40 8.45 4.63 -2.66
N GLY A 41 7.19 4.35 -2.37
CA GLY A 41 6.70 2.99 -2.20
C GLY A 41 6.66 2.50 -0.75
N GLN A 42 7.32 3.17 0.21
CA GLN A 42 7.32 2.81 1.63
C GLN A 42 7.45 4.09 2.48
N GLY A 43 6.33 4.75 2.71
CA GLY A 43 6.25 6.05 3.40
C GLY A 43 5.92 5.95 4.88
N ILE A 44 5.62 7.11 5.46
CA ILE A 44 5.35 7.30 6.90
C ILE A 44 4.04 6.60 7.37
N GLU A 45 3.19 6.20 6.47
CA GLU A 45 1.94 5.48 6.74
C GLU A 45 2.20 4.16 7.48
N PHE A 46 3.33 3.52 7.21
CA PHE A 46 3.76 2.32 7.91
C PHE A 46 4.31 2.61 9.30
N ASP A 47 4.91 3.77 9.52
CA ASP A 47 5.30 4.19 10.85
C ASP A 47 4.08 4.46 11.73
N TYR A 48 3.04 5.11 11.19
CA TYR A 48 1.75 5.27 11.85
C TYR A 48 1.21 3.95 12.40
N THR A 49 1.23 2.89 11.60
CA THR A 49 0.73 1.58 12.04
C THR A 49 1.58 0.96 13.14
N CYS A 50 2.90 1.12 13.09
CA CYS A 50 3.81 0.67 14.14
C CYS A 50 3.60 1.43 15.46
N VAL A 51 3.49 2.76 15.40
CA VAL A 51 3.24 3.63 16.57
C VAL A 51 1.92 3.24 17.27
N HIS A 52 0.85 3.06 16.51
CA HIS A 52 -0.43 2.66 17.06
C HIS A 52 -0.40 1.26 17.68
N ALA A 53 0.37 0.33 17.11
CA ALA A 53 0.56 -1.00 17.68
C ALA A 53 1.33 -0.92 19.00
N VAL A 54 2.42 -0.14 19.07
CA VAL A 54 3.19 0.09 20.30
C VAL A 54 2.28 0.66 21.38
N GLN A 55 1.52 1.72 21.09
CA GLN A 55 0.61 2.34 22.04
C GLN A 55 -0.46 1.40 22.56
N GLU A 56 -0.97 0.51 21.72
CA GLU A 56 -2.03 -0.41 22.11
C GLU A 56 -1.49 -1.59 22.91
N LEU A 57 -0.43 -2.24 22.43
CA LEU A 57 0.17 -3.41 23.06
C LEU A 57 0.91 -3.07 24.35
N GLY A 58 1.44 -1.85 24.48
CA GLY A 58 2.11 -1.36 25.70
C GLY A 58 1.24 -1.38 26.95
N LYS A 59 -0.09 -1.49 26.80
CA LYS A 59 -1.02 -1.66 27.92
C LYS A 59 -0.79 -2.99 28.65
N ASP A 60 -0.44 -4.06 27.93
CA ASP A 60 -0.35 -5.44 28.45
C ASP A 60 1.05 -6.06 28.32
N TYR A 61 1.87 -5.60 27.39
CA TYR A 61 3.20 -6.11 27.07
C TYR A 61 4.25 -5.02 27.22
N ASP A 62 5.51 -5.43 27.44
CA ASP A 62 6.63 -4.53 27.18
C ASP A 62 6.82 -4.46 25.64
N THR A 63 6.91 -3.25 25.11
CA THR A 63 7.05 -3.03 23.66
C THR A 63 8.50 -2.76 23.29
N ILE A 64 9.00 -3.53 22.33
CA ILE A 64 10.36 -3.40 21.80
C ILE A 64 10.25 -2.97 20.34
N MET A 65 10.61 -1.71 20.05
CA MET A 65 10.61 -1.19 18.70
C MET A 65 11.98 -1.34 18.06
N VAL A 66 12.04 -1.84 16.82
CA VAL A 66 13.26 -1.89 16.01
C VAL A 66 13.05 -1.09 14.76
N ASN A 67 13.77 0.03 14.61
CA ASN A 67 13.71 0.89 13.44
C ASN A 67 15.00 1.72 13.31
N CYS A 68 15.29 2.21 12.10
CA CYS A 68 16.49 2.98 11.81
C CYS A 68 16.20 4.34 11.10
N ASN A 69 14.95 4.79 11.11
CA ASN A 69 14.62 6.12 10.59
C ASN A 69 14.65 7.16 11.73
N PRO A 70 15.58 8.12 11.72
CA PRO A 70 15.69 9.10 12.81
C PRO A 70 14.60 10.18 12.79
N GLU A 71 13.86 10.30 11.70
CA GLU A 71 12.87 11.36 11.49
C GLU A 71 11.44 10.81 11.50
N THR A 72 11.16 9.88 12.43
CA THR A 72 9.82 9.27 12.52
C THR A 72 9.43 9.00 13.97
N VAL A 73 8.12 8.96 14.23
CA VAL A 73 7.56 8.91 15.60
C VAL A 73 7.87 7.59 16.30
N SER A 74 7.98 6.46 15.58
CA SER A 74 8.32 5.18 16.20
C SER A 74 9.71 5.15 16.85
N THR A 75 10.59 6.07 16.44
CA THR A 75 11.94 6.23 17.02
C THR A 75 12.03 7.37 18.03
N ASP A 76 10.92 7.96 18.42
CA ASP A 76 10.90 8.88 19.57
C ASP A 76 11.16 8.09 20.86
N TYR A 77 11.96 8.69 21.75
CA TYR A 77 12.51 8.01 22.93
C TYR A 77 11.46 7.54 23.94
N ASP A 78 10.27 8.15 23.93
CA ASP A 78 9.17 7.88 24.84
C ASP A 78 8.03 7.06 24.20
N MET A 79 8.23 6.57 22.98
CA MET A 79 7.18 5.86 22.24
C MET A 79 7.04 4.40 22.68
N SER A 80 8.14 3.69 22.90
CA SER A 80 8.18 2.28 23.30
C SER A 80 8.97 2.08 24.59
N ASP A 81 8.80 0.93 25.26
CA ASP A 81 9.58 0.60 26.45
C ASP A 81 11.06 0.40 26.13
N ARG A 82 11.35 -0.10 24.93
CA ARG A 82 12.70 -0.23 24.39
C ARG A 82 12.74 0.08 22.90
N LEU A 83 13.68 0.94 22.51
CA LEU A 83 13.97 1.26 21.13
C LEU A 83 15.34 0.74 20.73
N TYR A 84 15.40 -0.11 19.71
CA TYR A 84 16.63 -0.45 19.01
C TYR A 84 16.75 0.36 17.74
N PHE A 85 17.75 1.24 17.69
CA PHE A 85 18.05 2.03 16.52
C PHE A 85 19.05 1.26 15.64
N GLU A 86 18.50 0.28 14.90
CA GLU A 86 19.27 -0.68 14.12
C GLU A 86 18.68 -0.90 12.74
N PRO A 87 19.48 -1.26 11.75
CA PRO A 87 19.00 -1.67 10.44
C PRO A 87 18.04 -2.86 10.54
N LEU A 88 17.05 -2.89 9.64
CA LEU A 88 16.14 -4.00 9.52
C LEU A 88 16.75 -5.12 8.64
N THR A 89 17.86 -5.68 9.10
CA THR A 89 18.46 -6.86 8.48
C THR A 89 18.13 -8.12 9.29
N PHE A 90 18.28 -9.26 8.67
CA PHE A 90 18.02 -10.52 9.37
C PHE A 90 18.96 -10.72 10.57
N GLU A 91 20.22 -10.38 10.37
CA GLU A 91 21.28 -10.53 11.37
C GLU A 91 21.01 -9.65 12.59
N ASP A 92 20.74 -8.36 12.38
CA ASP A 92 20.49 -7.41 13.46
C ASP A 92 19.23 -7.77 14.24
N VAL A 93 18.14 -8.11 13.55
CA VAL A 93 16.86 -8.47 14.20
C VAL A 93 17.00 -9.78 14.99
N LEU A 94 17.74 -10.76 14.47
CA LEU A 94 17.97 -12.03 15.18
C LEU A 94 18.80 -11.81 16.44
N GLU A 95 19.87 -11.01 16.38
CA GLU A 95 20.71 -10.70 17.53
C GLU A 95 19.93 -9.93 18.61
N ILE A 96 19.07 -8.98 18.20
CA ILE A 96 18.16 -8.28 19.13
C ILE A 96 17.23 -9.27 19.82
N TYR A 97 16.60 -10.17 19.06
CA TYR A 97 15.72 -11.19 19.62
C TYR A 97 16.44 -12.08 20.63
N GLU A 98 17.62 -12.60 20.31
CA GLU A 98 18.40 -13.46 21.21
C GLU A 98 18.92 -12.69 22.44
N ALA A 99 19.28 -11.42 22.30
CA ALA A 99 19.67 -10.58 23.42
C ALA A 99 18.49 -10.32 24.38
N GLU A 100 17.34 -9.93 23.85
CA GLU A 100 16.12 -9.66 24.62
C GLU A 100 15.53 -10.92 25.28
N LYS A 101 15.64 -12.06 24.63
CA LYS A 101 15.21 -13.35 25.18
C LYS A 101 15.97 -13.74 26.44
N LYS A 102 17.23 -13.30 26.58
CA LYS A 102 18.01 -13.47 27.82
C LYS A 102 17.54 -12.55 28.95
N MET A 103 16.86 -11.44 28.59
CA MET A 103 16.39 -10.43 29.55
C MET A 103 14.99 -10.71 30.08
N GLY A 104 14.20 -11.54 29.41
CA GLY A 104 12.84 -11.88 29.83
C GLY A 104 12.03 -12.57 28.75
N PRO A 105 10.77 -12.96 29.05
CA PRO A 105 9.91 -13.65 28.09
C PRO A 105 9.55 -12.75 26.90
N ILE A 106 9.55 -13.36 25.71
CA ILE A 106 9.13 -12.71 24.45
C ILE A 106 7.99 -13.53 23.84
N LYS A 107 6.85 -12.86 23.57
CA LYS A 107 5.72 -13.47 22.88
C LYS A 107 6.03 -13.75 21.41
N GLY A 108 6.68 -12.80 20.74
CA GLY A 108 7.09 -12.92 19.34
C GLY A 108 7.36 -11.59 18.68
N VAL A 109 7.46 -11.64 17.35
CA VAL A 109 7.83 -10.52 16.48
C VAL A 109 6.69 -10.20 15.52
N ILE A 110 6.28 -8.94 15.45
CA ILE A 110 5.32 -8.42 14.47
C ILE A 110 6.08 -7.87 13.26
N VAL A 111 5.78 -8.39 12.07
CA VAL A 111 6.43 -8.04 10.79
C VAL A 111 5.50 -7.35 9.80
N GLN A 112 4.18 -7.36 10.03
CA GLN A 112 3.17 -6.95 9.05
C GLN A 112 2.86 -5.45 9.04
N LEU A 113 3.37 -4.68 10.00
CA LEU A 113 3.01 -3.27 10.17
C LEU A 113 3.99 -2.30 9.49
N GLY A 114 5.24 -2.66 9.40
CA GLY A 114 6.32 -1.83 8.84
C GLY A 114 6.43 -1.87 7.29
N GLY A 115 5.47 -2.42 6.58
CA GLY A 115 5.51 -2.57 5.12
C GLY A 115 6.38 -3.73 4.65
N GLN A 116 6.92 -3.63 3.42
CA GLN A 116 7.59 -4.75 2.77
C GLN A 116 8.95 -5.13 3.39
N THR A 117 9.68 -4.17 3.95
CA THR A 117 11.01 -4.43 4.51
C THR A 117 10.96 -5.46 5.64
N PRO A 118 10.22 -5.26 6.75
CA PRO A 118 10.13 -6.25 7.80
C PRO A 118 9.42 -7.54 7.34
N LEU A 119 8.45 -7.44 6.44
CA LEU A 119 7.72 -8.58 5.93
C LEU A 119 8.65 -9.59 5.24
N SER A 120 9.63 -9.11 4.48
CA SER A 120 10.62 -9.95 3.78
C SER A 120 11.54 -10.73 4.71
N LEU A 121 11.63 -10.38 6.00
CA LEU A 121 12.41 -11.08 7.00
C LEU A 121 11.69 -12.27 7.62
N ALA A 122 10.35 -12.33 7.50
CA ALA A 122 9.50 -13.25 8.23
C ALA A 122 9.91 -14.73 8.10
N ALA A 123 10.16 -15.21 6.89
CA ALA A 123 10.51 -16.61 6.62
C ALA A 123 11.87 -16.97 7.25
N ARG A 124 12.88 -16.10 7.12
CA ARG A 124 14.22 -16.33 7.67
C ARG A 124 14.19 -16.31 9.21
N LEU A 125 13.46 -15.37 9.81
CA LEU A 125 13.29 -15.27 11.26
C LEU A 125 12.60 -16.52 11.81
N LYS A 126 11.50 -16.97 11.18
CA LYS A 126 10.81 -18.20 11.57
C LYS A 126 11.73 -19.44 11.48
N ALA A 127 12.50 -19.55 10.40
CA ALA A 127 13.46 -20.64 10.21
C ALA A 127 14.56 -20.64 11.29
N ALA A 128 14.91 -19.48 11.85
CA ALA A 128 15.83 -19.35 12.99
C ALA A 128 15.15 -19.56 14.36
N GLY A 129 13.86 -19.94 14.38
CA GLY A 129 13.13 -20.23 15.61
C GLY A 129 12.50 -19.02 16.30
N VAL A 130 12.42 -17.87 15.61
CA VAL A 130 11.75 -16.67 16.12
C VAL A 130 10.24 -16.81 15.91
N PRO A 131 9.39 -16.67 16.96
CA PRO A 131 7.95 -16.68 16.82
C PRO A 131 7.49 -15.45 16.05
N ILE A 132 6.78 -15.65 14.94
CA ILE A 132 6.15 -14.58 14.18
C ILE A 132 4.68 -14.46 14.62
N LEU A 133 4.27 -13.24 15.01
CA LEU A 133 2.90 -12.92 15.42
C LEU A 133 2.08 -12.43 14.22
N GLY A 134 0.82 -12.81 14.20
CA GLY A 134 -0.10 -12.48 13.09
C GLY A 134 -0.04 -13.51 11.96
N THR A 135 -0.16 -13.06 10.72
CA THR A 135 -0.12 -13.94 9.54
C THR A 135 1.22 -14.64 9.41
N THR A 136 1.19 -15.95 9.21
CA THR A 136 2.41 -16.76 9.13
C THR A 136 3.20 -16.49 7.85
N PRO A 137 4.53 -16.72 7.84
CA PRO A 137 5.33 -16.54 6.62
C PRO A 137 4.84 -17.36 5.43
N GLU A 138 4.32 -18.56 5.66
CA GLU A 138 3.75 -19.41 4.61
C GLU A 138 2.46 -18.79 4.03
N SER A 139 1.65 -18.17 4.87
CA SER A 139 0.43 -17.46 4.46
C SER A 139 0.76 -16.16 3.73
N ILE A 140 1.85 -15.49 4.11
CA ILE A 140 2.36 -14.31 3.39
C ILE A 140 2.82 -14.73 1.98
N ASP A 141 3.62 -15.79 1.88
CA ASP A 141 4.06 -16.33 0.57
C ASP A 141 2.87 -16.77 -0.30
N LEU A 142 1.86 -17.40 0.31
CA LEU A 142 0.63 -17.80 -0.39
C LEU A 142 -0.09 -16.61 -1.04
N ALA A 143 -0.09 -15.45 -0.42
CA ALA A 143 -0.71 -14.24 -0.95
C ALA A 143 0.19 -13.49 -1.97
N GLU A 144 1.51 -13.50 -1.77
CA GLU A 144 2.47 -12.77 -2.61
C GLU A 144 2.92 -13.59 -3.83
N ASN A 145 2.92 -14.91 -3.74
CA ASN A 145 3.28 -15.79 -4.85
C ASN A 145 2.11 -15.92 -5.83
N ARG A 146 2.34 -15.47 -7.05
CA ARG A 146 1.29 -15.35 -8.06
C ARG A 146 0.62 -16.68 -8.44
N GLU A 147 1.37 -17.79 -8.46
CA GLU A 147 0.84 -19.12 -8.78
C GLU A 147 0.00 -19.64 -7.63
N LEU A 148 0.52 -19.55 -6.39
CA LEU A 148 -0.20 -19.99 -5.20
C LEU A 148 -1.46 -19.15 -4.96
N PHE A 149 -1.35 -17.84 -5.11
CA PHE A 149 -2.50 -16.93 -5.00
C PHE A 149 -3.55 -17.20 -6.09
N GLY A 150 -3.12 -17.52 -7.31
CA GLY A 150 -4.00 -17.94 -8.41
C GLY A 150 -4.86 -19.16 -8.04
N GLU A 151 -4.31 -20.13 -7.32
CA GLU A 151 -5.06 -21.28 -6.81
C GLU A 151 -6.07 -20.89 -5.71
N VAL A 152 -5.74 -19.92 -4.87
CA VAL A 152 -6.69 -19.37 -3.87
C VAL A 152 -7.86 -18.70 -4.59
N LEU A 153 -7.60 -17.85 -5.58
CA LEU A 153 -8.64 -17.17 -6.35
C LEU A 153 -9.53 -18.14 -7.12
N LYS A 154 -8.95 -19.17 -7.72
CA LYS A 154 -9.69 -20.21 -8.41
C LYS A 154 -10.65 -20.97 -7.49
N LYS A 155 -10.21 -21.31 -6.28
CA LYS A 155 -11.06 -21.95 -5.25
C LYS A 155 -12.18 -21.03 -4.77
N ALA A 156 -11.94 -19.71 -4.78
CA ALA A 156 -12.90 -18.69 -4.41
C ALA A 156 -13.83 -18.27 -5.58
N ASP A 157 -13.69 -18.86 -6.76
CA ASP A 157 -14.41 -18.49 -8.00
C ASP A 157 -14.24 -16.99 -8.36
N MET A 158 -13.01 -16.47 -8.20
CA MET A 158 -12.69 -15.09 -8.46
C MET A 158 -11.78 -14.94 -9.67
N ASN A 159 -11.96 -13.85 -10.42
CA ASN A 159 -11.15 -13.55 -11.58
C ASN A 159 -9.89 -12.78 -11.21
N ALA A 160 -8.79 -13.11 -11.88
CA ALA A 160 -7.58 -12.29 -11.93
C ALA A 160 -7.27 -11.90 -13.39
N PRO A 161 -6.56 -10.79 -13.64
CA PRO A 161 -6.06 -10.50 -14.97
C PRO A 161 -5.18 -11.65 -15.47
N ARG A 162 -5.31 -11.99 -16.77
CA ARG A 162 -4.41 -12.96 -17.40
C ARG A 162 -2.98 -12.43 -17.35
N TYR A 163 -2.02 -13.30 -17.14
CA TYR A 163 -0.62 -12.91 -17.05
C TYR A 163 0.30 -13.92 -17.73
N GLY A 164 1.53 -13.50 -17.98
CA GLY A 164 2.63 -14.31 -18.44
C GLY A 164 3.96 -13.78 -17.91
N THR A 165 5.00 -14.58 -18.08
CA THR A 165 6.38 -14.22 -17.70
C THR A 165 7.30 -14.33 -18.88
N ALA A 166 8.37 -13.53 -18.94
CA ALA A 166 9.31 -13.53 -20.03
C ALA A 166 10.73 -13.15 -19.59
N LEU A 167 11.73 -13.85 -20.07
CA LEU A 167 13.15 -13.54 -19.89
C LEU A 167 13.79 -12.95 -21.16
N SER A 168 13.05 -12.92 -22.27
CA SER A 168 13.51 -12.40 -23.56
C SER A 168 12.42 -11.63 -24.29
N LEU A 169 12.79 -10.88 -25.32
CA LEU A 169 11.83 -10.16 -26.16
C LEU A 169 10.84 -11.10 -26.85
N ASP A 170 11.32 -12.24 -27.35
CA ASP A 170 10.44 -13.18 -28.06
C ASP A 170 9.43 -13.82 -27.12
N GLU A 171 9.85 -14.25 -25.92
CA GLU A 171 8.94 -14.73 -24.87
C GLU A 171 7.93 -13.64 -24.44
N ALA A 172 8.40 -12.39 -24.31
CA ALA A 172 7.53 -11.26 -23.95
C ALA A 172 6.46 -11.01 -25.01
N ARG A 173 6.83 -11.11 -26.30
CA ARG A 173 5.92 -10.96 -27.41
C ARG A 173 4.89 -12.09 -27.47
N GLU A 174 5.31 -13.33 -27.29
CA GLU A 174 4.41 -14.48 -27.24
C GLU A 174 3.40 -14.34 -26.10
N ALA A 175 3.86 -13.96 -24.91
CA ALA A 175 2.99 -13.72 -23.77
C ALA A 175 2.00 -12.58 -24.03
N ALA A 176 2.46 -11.45 -24.56
CA ALA A 176 1.61 -10.30 -24.87
C ALA A 176 0.55 -10.62 -25.93
N HIS A 177 0.91 -11.40 -26.97
CA HIS A 177 -0.07 -11.83 -27.99
C HIS A 177 -1.09 -12.82 -27.43
N ALA A 178 -0.68 -13.74 -26.56
CA ALA A 178 -1.60 -14.68 -25.90
C ALA A 178 -2.59 -13.98 -24.95
N ILE A 179 -2.14 -12.92 -24.28
CA ILE A 179 -2.96 -12.10 -23.36
C ILE A 179 -3.84 -11.12 -24.15
N GLY A 180 -3.27 -10.50 -25.19
CA GLY A 180 -3.88 -9.42 -26.00
C GLY A 180 -3.61 -8.03 -25.42
N TYR A 181 -3.13 -7.11 -26.27
CA TYR A 181 -2.89 -5.71 -25.89
C TYR A 181 -4.17 -4.98 -25.46
N PRO A 182 -4.10 -3.91 -24.62
CA PRO A 182 -2.89 -3.46 -23.94
C PRO A 182 -2.48 -4.39 -22.80
N VAL A 183 -1.17 -4.40 -22.50
CA VAL A 183 -0.59 -5.15 -21.39
C VAL A 183 0.22 -4.24 -20.48
N LEU A 184 0.25 -4.56 -19.19
CA LEU A 184 1.12 -3.94 -18.20
C LEU A 184 2.39 -4.79 -18.08
N VAL A 185 3.55 -4.17 -18.34
CA VAL A 185 4.85 -4.85 -18.22
C VAL A 185 5.58 -4.33 -17.00
N ARG A 186 6.11 -5.23 -16.19
CA ARG A 186 6.86 -4.88 -14.99
C ARG A 186 8.02 -5.82 -14.72
N PRO A 187 9.12 -5.34 -14.11
CA PRO A 187 10.15 -6.22 -13.57
C PRO A 187 9.58 -7.04 -12.41
N SER A 188 10.14 -8.22 -12.14
CA SER A 188 9.85 -8.96 -10.91
C SER A 188 10.46 -8.22 -9.71
N TYR A 189 9.75 -8.26 -8.57
CA TYR A 189 10.27 -7.76 -7.29
C TYR A 189 10.56 -6.24 -7.25
N VAL A 190 9.65 -5.42 -7.75
CA VAL A 190 9.74 -3.94 -7.65
C VAL A 190 8.82 -3.42 -6.57
N LEU A 191 9.23 -2.29 -5.95
CA LEU A 191 8.48 -1.54 -4.97
C LEU A 191 7.94 -0.25 -5.60
N GLY A 192 6.68 0.11 -5.29
CA GLY A 192 6.08 1.36 -5.77
C GLY A 192 5.92 1.43 -7.28
N GLY A 193 5.73 0.31 -7.94
CA GLY A 193 5.53 0.24 -9.39
C GLY A 193 6.74 0.65 -10.24
N ARG A 194 7.94 0.71 -9.65
CA ARG A 194 9.15 1.18 -10.35
C ARG A 194 9.39 0.39 -11.63
N GLY A 195 9.54 1.11 -12.74
CA GLY A 195 9.77 0.53 -14.05
C GLY A 195 8.56 -0.18 -14.67
N MET A 196 7.35 -0.01 -14.12
CA MET A 196 6.12 -0.51 -14.74
C MET A 196 5.68 0.41 -15.88
N GLU A 197 5.16 -0.18 -16.97
CA GLU A 197 4.70 0.57 -18.14
C GLU A 197 3.53 -0.14 -18.83
N ILE A 198 2.52 0.64 -19.22
CA ILE A 198 1.41 0.15 -20.04
C ILE A 198 1.85 0.17 -21.49
N VAL A 199 1.73 -0.96 -22.16
CA VAL A 199 2.23 -1.20 -23.53
C VAL A 199 1.05 -1.59 -24.43
N TYR A 200 0.91 -0.88 -25.53
CA TYR A 200 -0.23 -1.00 -26.44
C TYR A 200 0.06 -1.80 -27.70
N ASP A 201 1.33 -2.02 -28.03
CA ASP A 201 1.77 -2.72 -29.23
C ASP A 201 3.18 -3.31 -29.13
N ASP A 202 3.57 -4.10 -30.12
CA ASP A 202 4.89 -4.75 -30.22
C ASP A 202 6.05 -3.76 -30.26
N ALA A 203 5.83 -2.56 -30.81
CA ALA A 203 6.91 -1.57 -30.92
C ALA A 203 7.24 -0.96 -29.57
N GLN A 204 6.21 -0.69 -28.76
CA GLN A 204 6.38 -0.22 -27.38
C GLN A 204 6.97 -1.33 -26.51
N LEU A 205 6.49 -2.57 -26.64
CA LEU A 205 7.04 -3.72 -25.93
C LEU A 205 8.53 -3.90 -26.19
N ARG A 206 8.95 -3.82 -27.45
CA ARG A 206 10.37 -3.87 -27.83
C ARG A 206 11.18 -2.77 -27.14
N LYS A 207 10.70 -1.53 -27.19
CA LYS A 207 11.39 -0.39 -26.55
C LYS A 207 11.57 -0.63 -25.04
N TYR A 208 10.53 -1.18 -24.38
CA TYR A 208 10.57 -1.52 -22.98
C TYR A 208 11.65 -2.57 -22.68
N VAL A 209 11.62 -3.69 -23.39
CA VAL A 209 12.58 -4.80 -23.19
C VAL A 209 14.01 -4.36 -23.50
N ASP A 210 14.22 -3.60 -24.59
CA ASP A 210 15.55 -3.07 -24.98
C ASP A 210 16.10 -2.13 -23.89
N ARG A 211 15.24 -1.34 -23.23
CA ARG A 211 15.63 -0.50 -22.10
C ARG A 211 15.99 -1.36 -20.87
N ALA A 212 15.16 -2.34 -20.53
CA ALA A 212 15.40 -3.23 -19.40
C ALA A 212 16.71 -4.04 -19.57
N LEU A 213 17.01 -4.47 -20.78
CA LEU A 213 18.28 -5.14 -21.10
C LEU A 213 19.50 -4.20 -20.97
N LYS A 214 19.34 -2.91 -21.31
CA LYS A 214 20.43 -1.91 -21.17
C LYS A 214 20.67 -1.51 -19.72
N GLU A 215 19.62 -1.46 -18.91
CA GLU A 215 19.70 -1.12 -17.49
C GLU A 215 20.28 -2.28 -16.66
N ALA A 216 20.13 -3.52 -17.13
CA ALA A 216 20.80 -4.66 -16.54
C ALA A 216 22.32 -4.54 -16.77
N GLN A 217 23.12 -4.83 -15.74
CA GLN A 217 24.59 -4.84 -15.88
C GLN A 217 24.99 -5.92 -16.89
N ALA A 218 26.01 -5.61 -17.71
CA ALA A 218 26.48 -6.50 -18.80
C ALA A 218 26.79 -7.94 -18.33
N ASP A 219 27.32 -8.07 -17.11
CA ASP A 219 27.66 -9.37 -16.50
C ASP A 219 26.43 -10.19 -16.09
N THR A 220 25.24 -9.58 -16.01
CA THR A 220 23.98 -10.25 -15.64
C THR A 220 23.11 -10.59 -16.84
N VAL A 221 23.44 -10.05 -18.03
CA VAL A 221 22.70 -10.31 -19.28
C VAL A 221 23.38 -11.42 -20.06
N VAL A 222 22.77 -12.57 -20.18
CA VAL A 222 23.29 -13.71 -20.92
C VAL A 222 22.46 -13.91 -22.20
N SER A 223 23.12 -13.76 -23.36
CA SER A 223 22.52 -14.06 -24.68
C SER A 223 21.16 -13.35 -24.93
N GLY A 224 21.04 -12.07 -24.53
CA GLY A 224 19.80 -11.30 -24.73
C GLY A 224 18.66 -11.67 -23.75
N ARG A 225 18.96 -12.46 -22.72
CA ARG A 225 18.00 -12.76 -21.64
C ARG A 225 18.22 -11.85 -20.43
N LEU A 226 17.12 -11.46 -19.81
CA LEU A 226 17.11 -10.68 -18.57
C LEU A 226 17.54 -11.55 -17.37
N PRO A 227 18.17 -10.96 -16.35
CA PRO A 227 18.57 -11.69 -15.13
C PRO A 227 17.36 -12.14 -14.29
N SER A 228 16.22 -11.46 -14.44
CA SER A 228 14.96 -11.78 -13.78
C SER A 228 13.82 -11.69 -14.79
N PRO A 229 12.77 -12.52 -14.66
CA PRO A 229 11.65 -12.46 -15.58
C PRO A 229 10.88 -11.13 -15.48
N LEU A 230 10.43 -10.64 -16.62
CA LEU A 230 9.38 -9.63 -16.69
C LEU A 230 8.04 -10.31 -16.45
N LEU A 231 7.16 -9.61 -15.74
CA LEU A 231 5.75 -9.95 -15.62
C LEU A 231 4.97 -9.16 -16.65
N ILE A 232 4.07 -9.82 -17.35
CA ILE A 232 3.23 -9.23 -18.39
C ILE A 232 1.79 -9.54 -18.01
N ASP A 233 1.05 -8.52 -17.62
CA ASP A 233 -0.32 -8.64 -17.15
C ASP A 233 -1.30 -8.05 -18.16
N LYS A 234 -2.50 -8.63 -18.29
CA LYS A 234 -3.57 -7.95 -19.02
C LYS A 234 -3.88 -6.62 -18.33
N PHE A 235 -3.74 -5.52 -19.04
CA PHE A 235 -4.19 -4.23 -18.58
C PHE A 235 -5.72 -4.12 -18.68
N LEU A 236 -6.38 -3.76 -17.58
CA LEU A 236 -7.84 -3.60 -17.50
C LEU A 236 -8.20 -2.16 -17.82
N GLN A 237 -8.35 -1.87 -19.09
CA GLN A 237 -8.70 -0.54 -19.57
C GLN A 237 -10.14 -0.16 -19.18
N ASP A 238 -10.37 1.12 -18.88
CA ASP A 238 -11.68 1.67 -18.45
C ASP A 238 -12.27 0.96 -17.21
N ALA A 239 -11.40 0.40 -16.36
CA ALA A 239 -11.81 -0.22 -15.10
C ALA A 239 -11.81 0.81 -13.95
N VAL A 240 -12.71 0.60 -12.99
CA VAL A 240 -12.73 1.31 -11.72
C VAL A 240 -11.92 0.51 -10.71
N GLU A 241 -10.86 1.09 -10.16
CA GLU A 241 -10.04 0.45 -9.14
C GLU A 241 -10.58 0.72 -7.73
N ILE A 242 -10.44 -0.27 -6.86
CA ILE A 242 -10.91 -0.22 -5.48
C ILE A 242 -9.87 -0.84 -4.56
N ASP A 243 -9.52 -0.12 -3.49
CA ASP A 243 -8.79 -0.68 -2.36
C ASP A 243 -9.75 -1.08 -1.24
N VAL A 244 -9.56 -2.27 -0.68
CA VAL A 244 -10.27 -2.73 0.52
C VAL A 244 -9.27 -3.02 1.61
N ASP A 245 -9.32 -2.25 2.69
CA ASP A 245 -8.60 -2.57 3.92
C ASP A 245 -9.52 -3.32 4.87
N ALA A 246 -9.02 -4.43 5.42
CA ALA A 246 -9.79 -5.26 6.34
C ALA A 246 -8.93 -5.88 7.43
N LEU A 247 -9.60 -6.29 8.51
CA LEU A 247 -9.07 -7.12 9.58
C LEU A 247 -9.66 -8.53 9.44
N PHE A 248 -8.85 -9.53 9.74
CA PHE A 248 -9.30 -10.92 9.79
C PHE A 248 -8.62 -11.63 10.96
N ASP A 249 -9.40 -12.34 11.78
CA ASP A 249 -8.92 -13.04 12.98
C ASP A 249 -8.82 -14.56 12.80
N GLY A 250 -9.00 -15.03 11.56
CA GLY A 250 -9.05 -16.45 11.19
C GLY A 250 -10.48 -16.96 10.94
N GLU A 251 -11.49 -16.26 11.47
CA GLU A 251 -12.91 -16.62 11.32
C GLU A 251 -13.78 -15.46 10.85
N GLU A 252 -13.69 -14.29 11.52
CA GLU A 252 -14.49 -13.11 11.21
C GLU A 252 -13.68 -12.10 10.41
N LEU A 253 -14.36 -11.47 9.42
CA LEU A 253 -13.85 -10.33 8.66
C LEU A 253 -14.48 -9.04 9.17
N TYR A 254 -13.66 -8.02 9.40
CA TYR A 254 -14.08 -6.64 9.63
C TYR A 254 -13.55 -5.75 8.51
N ILE A 255 -14.41 -5.22 7.67
CA ILE A 255 -14.02 -4.25 6.65
C ILE A 255 -13.63 -2.94 7.33
N GLY A 256 -12.40 -2.50 7.16
CA GLY A 256 -11.92 -1.21 7.65
C GLY A 256 -12.36 -0.04 6.78
N GLY A 257 -12.44 -0.27 5.46
CA GLY A 257 -12.94 0.68 4.48
C GLY A 257 -12.89 0.12 3.07
N ILE A 258 -13.84 0.54 2.25
CA ILE A 258 -13.88 0.28 0.80
C ILE A 258 -13.66 1.63 0.12
N MET A 259 -12.55 1.77 -0.60
CA MET A 259 -12.10 3.02 -1.17
C MET A 259 -12.11 2.93 -2.69
N GLU A 260 -12.94 3.74 -3.33
CA GLU A 260 -13.04 3.84 -4.78
C GLU A 260 -12.07 4.89 -5.31
N HIS A 261 -11.23 4.53 -6.29
CA HIS A 261 -10.31 5.46 -6.93
C HIS A 261 -11.05 6.44 -7.83
N VAL A 262 -10.55 7.67 -7.88
CA VAL A 262 -11.09 8.75 -8.73
C VAL A 262 -10.46 8.69 -10.12
N GLU A 263 -9.16 8.41 -10.19
CA GLU A 263 -8.43 8.25 -11.45
C GLU A 263 -8.75 6.92 -12.13
N GLU A 264 -8.55 6.89 -13.44
CA GLU A 264 -8.66 5.66 -14.23
C GLU A 264 -7.67 4.59 -13.79
N ALA A 265 -8.02 3.34 -14.03
CA ALA A 265 -7.14 2.20 -13.81
C ALA A 265 -5.77 2.37 -14.48
N GLY A 266 -4.72 1.92 -13.78
CA GLY A 266 -3.34 2.04 -14.23
C GLY A 266 -2.56 3.19 -13.60
N VAL A 267 -3.19 4.04 -12.80
CA VAL A 267 -2.51 4.96 -11.90
C VAL A 267 -2.19 4.20 -10.60
N HIS A 268 -0.95 4.34 -10.11
CA HIS A 268 -0.56 3.68 -8.86
C HIS A 268 -1.48 4.10 -7.70
N SER A 269 -1.94 3.15 -6.89
CA SER A 269 -2.89 3.40 -5.79
C SER A 269 -2.41 4.46 -4.78
N GLY A 270 -1.09 4.60 -4.60
CA GLY A 270 -0.48 5.66 -3.79
C GLY A 270 -0.63 7.06 -4.38
N ASP A 271 -0.82 7.17 -5.70
CA ASP A 271 -0.94 8.45 -6.42
C ASP A 271 -2.40 8.81 -6.72
N ALA A 272 -3.28 7.82 -6.75
CA ALA A 272 -4.70 8.03 -6.99
C ALA A 272 -5.39 8.69 -5.80
N ALA A 273 -6.29 9.62 -6.07
CA ALA A 273 -7.29 10.04 -5.10
C ALA A 273 -8.28 8.91 -4.86
N CYS A 274 -8.79 8.77 -3.65
CA CYS A 274 -9.84 7.80 -3.39
C CYS A 274 -10.91 8.34 -2.43
N THR A 275 -12.13 7.86 -2.61
CA THR A 275 -13.29 8.25 -1.80
C THR A 275 -13.78 7.11 -0.92
N LEU A 276 -14.12 7.45 0.31
CA LEU A 276 -14.77 6.58 1.30
C LEU A 276 -15.98 7.34 1.90
N PRO A 277 -17.20 6.78 1.78
CA PRO A 277 -17.59 5.56 1.06
C PRO A 277 -17.43 5.67 -0.46
N PRO A 278 -17.48 4.54 -1.19
CA PRO A 278 -17.51 4.54 -2.65
C PRO A 278 -18.62 5.41 -3.21
N SER A 279 -18.34 6.17 -4.27
CA SER A 279 -19.27 7.13 -4.84
C SER A 279 -20.13 6.56 -5.98
N THR A 280 -19.60 5.60 -6.76
CA THR A 280 -20.27 5.06 -7.94
C THR A 280 -20.68 3.59 -7.81
N LEU A 281 -20.11 2.84 -6.85
CA LEU A 281 -20.40 1.42 -6.68
C LEU A 281 -21.83 1.17 -6.19
N SER A 282 -22.48 0.15 -6.73
CA SER A 282 -23.78 -0.34 -6.27
C SER A 282 -23.65 -1.23 -5.02
N ASP A 283 -24.75 -1.44 -4.30
CA ASP A 283 -24.78 -2.32 -3.12
C ASP A 283 -24.38 -3.76 -3.48
N ASP A 284 -24.73 -4.23 -4.69
CA ASP A 284 -24.30 -5.54 -5.17
C ASP A 284 -22.78 -5.61 -5.36
N GLN A 285 -22.17 -4.58 -5.90
CA GLN A 285 -20.73 -4.52 -6.06
C GLN A 285 -20.01 -4.46 -4.69
N ILE A 286 -20.53 -3.69 -3.74
CA ILE A 286 -20.01 -3.65 -2.36
C ILE A 286 -20.11 -5.01 -1.69
N ARG A 287 -21.25 -5.71 -1.85
CA ARG A 287 -21.43 -7.08 -1.34
C ARG A 287 -20.40 -8.05 -1.93
N ARG A 288 -20.19 -7.99 -3.24
CA ARG A 288 -19.18 -8.84 -3.93
C ARG A 288 -17.75 -8.56 -3.46
N LEU A 289 -17.38 -7.30 -3.20
CA LEU A 289 -16.10 -6.95 -2.62
C LEU A 289 -15.93 -7.55 -1.23
N ARG A 290 -16.96 -7.46 -0.39
CA ARG A 290 -16.96 -8.01 0.97
C ARG A 290 -16.82 -9.55 0.95
N GLU A 291 -17.61 -10.23 0.14
CA GLU A 291 -17.55 -11.69 -0.01
C GLU A 291 -16.18 -12.14 -0.56
N GLY A 292 -15.66 -11.43 -1.56
CA GLY A 292 -14.35 -11.71 -2.13
C GLY A 292 -13.22 -11.49 -1.13
N THR A 293 -13.24 -10.39 -0.38
CA THR A 293 -12.23 -10.12 0.66
C THR A 293 -12.25 -11.19 1.76
N TYR A 294 -13.45 -11.64 2.18
CA TYR A 294 -13.57 -12.74 3.12
C TYR A 294 -12.96 -14.04 2.57
N ALA A 295 -13.30 -14.40 1.33
CA ALA A 295 -12.80 -15.63 0.70
C ALA A 295 -11.26 -15.61 0.55
N ILE A 296 -10.68 -14.46 0.18
CA ILE A 296 -9.24 -14.28 0.06
C ILE A 296 -8.57 -14.34 1.44
N ALA A 297 -9.06 -13.59 2.43
CA ALA A 297 -8.49 -13.57 3.78
C ALA A 297 -8.49 -14.97 4.41
N LYS A 298 -9.59 -15.70 4.25
CA LYS A 298 -9.72 -17.09 4.71
C LYS A 298 -8.82 -18.05 3.92
N GLY A 299 -8.79 -17.94 2.59
CA GLY A 299 -7.98 -18.78 1.72
C GLY A 299 -6.47 -18.60 1.93
N CYS A 300 -6.05 -17.40 2.27
CA CYS A 300 -4.66 -17.08 2.61
C CYS A 300 -4.35 -17.23 4.10
N HIS A 301 -5.28 -17.66 4.94
CA HIS A 301 -5.11 -17.81 6.39
C HIS A 301 -4.55 -16.55 7.06
N VAL A 302 -5.09 -15.39 6.71
CA VAL A 302 -4.66 -14.09 7.24
C VAL A 302 -4.97 -14.02 8.74
N GLN A 303 -4.10 -13.33 9.48
CA GLN A 303 -4.35 -12.95 10.88
C GLN A 303 -3.81 -11.54 11.11
N GLY A 304 -4.69 -10.57 11.22
CA GLY A 304 -4.38 -9.15 11.30
C GLY A 304 -4.93 -8.36 10.12
N LEU A 305 -4.12 -7.46 9.56
CA LEU A 305 -4.48 -6.62 8.40
C LEU A 305 -4.33 -7.35 7.08
N ILE A 306 -5.25 -7.07 6.18
CA ILE A 306 -5.16 -7.38 4.76
C ILE A 306 -5.63 -6.18 3.94
N ASN A 307 -4.90 -5.86 2.89
CA ASN A 307 -5.33 -4.96 1.83
C ASN A 307 -5.55 -5.79 0.56
N VAL A 308 -6.70 -5.63 -0.08
CA VAL A 308 -6.99 -6.26 -1.36
C VAL A 308 -7.31 -5.19 -2.38
N GLN A 309 -6.60 -5.21 -3.49
CA GLN A 309 -6.83 -4.33 -4.63
C GLN A 309 -7.69 -5.04 -5.67
N TYR A 310 -8.75 -4.38 -6.06
CA TYR A 310 -9.73 -4.86 -7.02
C TYR A 310 -9.88 -3.91 -8.20
N ALA A 311 -10.46 -4.42 -9.28
CA ALA A 311 -10.93 -3.61 -10.39
C ALA A 311 -12.28 -4.14 -10.90
N PHE A 312 -13.23 -3.23 -11.15
CA PHE A 312 -14.43 -3.54 -11.92
C PHE A 312 -14.25 -3.10 -13.37
N MET A 313 -14.35 -4.05 -14.30
CA MET A 313 -14.40 -3.79 -15.72
C MET A 313 -15.67 -4.38 -16.29
N ALA A 314 -16.54 -3.56 -16.89
CA ALA A 314 -17.83 -3.97 -17.42
C ALA A 314 -18.63 -4.86 -16.44
N ASN A 315 -18.70 -4.48 -15.17
CA ASN A 315 -19.33 -5.20 -14.06
C ASN A 315 -18.70 -6.56 -13.68
N THR A 316 -17.56 -6.93 -14.27
CA THR A 316 -16.78 -8.09 -13.83
C THR A 316 -15.77 -7.65 -12.79
N LEU A 317 -15.77 -8.32 -11.63
CA LEU A 317 -14.80 -8.07 -10.56
C LEU A 317 -13.52 -8.85 -10.82
N TYR A 318 -12.39 -8.16 -10.81
CA TYR A 318 -11.05 -8.72 -10.88
C TYR A 318 -10.29 -8.44 -9.59
N VAL A 319 -9.52 -9.40 -9.14
CA VAL A 319 -8.54 -9.23 -8.06
C VAL A 319 -7.19 -8.90 -8.68
N ILE A 320 -6.62 -7.76 -8.31
CA ILE A 320 -5.30 -7.32 -8.80
C ILE A 320 -4.21 -7.92 -7.93
N GLU A 321 -4.31 -7.68 -6.61
CA GLU A 321 -3.38 -8.24 -5.63
C GLU A 321 -4.00 -8.28 -4.23
N ALA A 322 -3.40 -9.08 -3.35
CA ALA A 322 -3.72 -9.10 -1.93
C ALA A 322 -2.43 -9.01 -1.11
N ASN A 323 -2.43 -8.11 -0.14
CA ASN A 323 -1.30 -7.83 0.71
C ASN A 323 -1.67 -8.13 2.17
N PRO A 324 -1.21 -9.24 2.78
CA PRO A 324 -1.54 -9.60 4.16
C PRO A 324 -0.68 -8.79 5.15
N ARG A 325 -0.76 -7.49 5.07
CA ARG A 325 0.00 -6.49 5.84
C ARG A 325 -0.74 -5.16 5.87
N ALA A 326 -0.21 -4.21 6.67
CA ALA A 326 -0.67 -2.83 6.61
C ALA A 326 -0.51 -2.25 5.18
N SER A 327 -1.47 -1.43 4.79
CA SER A 327 -1.47 -0.65 3.57
C SER A 327 -1.24 0.83 3.87
N ARG A 328 -1.03 1.63 2.85
CA ARG A 328 -0.94 3.09 2.98
C ARG A 328 -2.27 3.73 3.30
N THR A 329 -3.36 3.10 2.90
CA THR A 329 -4.72 3.61 3.12
C THR A 329 -5.24 3.36 4.53
N VAL A 330 -4.57 2.53 5.35
CA VAL A 330 -4.98 2.27 6.76
C VAL A 330 -5.10 3.55 7.59
N PRO A 331 -4.16 4.52 7.57
CA PRO A 331 -4.33 5.77 8.31
C PRO A 331 -5.52 6.59 7.82
N PHE A 332 -5.73 6.65 6.50
CA PHE A 332 -6.88 7.33 5.90
C PHE A 332 -8.20 6.66 6.33
N ALA A 333 -8.33 5.34 6.13
CA ALA A 333 -9.52 4.60 6.52
C ALA A 333 -9.81 4.74 8.02
N SER A 334 -8.78 4.64 8.88
CA SER A 334 -8.93 4.80 10.33
C SER A 334 -9.46 6.18 10.71
N LYS A 335 -8.95 7.25 10.11
CA LYS A 335 -9.39 8.62 10.38
C LYS A 335 -10.80 8.88 9.83
N ALA A 336 -11.09 8.37 8.63
CA ALA A 336 -12.39 8.53 7.99
C ALA A 336 -13.51 7.81 8.74
N THR A 337 -13.25 6.63 9.28
CA THR A 337 -14.24 5.81 9.99
C THR A 337 -14.26 6.04 11.50
N GLY A 338 -13.21 6.66 12.06
CA GLY A 338 -13.03 6.80 13.51
C GLY A 338 -12.60 5.50 14.20
N VAL A 339 -12.25 4.44 13.46
CA VAL A 339 -11.83 3.15 14.00
C VAL A 339 -10.31 2.99 13.90
N ALA A 340 -9.65 2.69 15.01
CA ALA A 340 -8.20 2.54 15.08
C ALA A 340 -7.74 1.17 14.52
N LEU A 341 -7.79 0.98 13.20
CA LEU A 341 -7.52 -0.30 12.53
C LEU A 341 -6.16 -0.90 12.88
N ALA A 342 -5.12 -0.08 12.99
CA ALA A 342 -3.78 -0.56 13.35
C ALA A 342 -3.73 -1.12 14.77
N LYS A 343 -4.45 -0.51 15.72
CA LYS A 343 -4.58 -1.00 17.11
C LYS A 343 -5.32 -2.33 17.13
N ALA A 344 -6.45 -2.40 16.42
CA ALA A 344 -7.23 -3.63 16.31
C ALA A 344 -6.43 -4.77 15.67
N ALA A 345 -5.66 -4.49 14.61
CA ALA A 345 -4.79 -5.46 13.99
C ALA A 345 -3.73 -6.00 14.95
N ALA A 346 -3.07 -5.12 15.71
CA ALA A 346 -2.07 -5.52 16.70
C ALA A 346 -2.66 -6.46 17.76
N ARG A 347 -3.89 -6.21 18.22
CA ARG A 347 -4.63 -7.11 19.13
C ARG A 347 -4.92 -8.47 18.51
N ILE A 348 -5.34 -8.51 17.23
CA ILE A 348 -5.55 -9.78 16.51
C ILE A 348 -4.22 -10.56 16.42
N MET A 349 -3.13 -9.89 16.12
CA MET A 349 -1.81 -10.53 16.00
C MET A 349 -1.32 -11.18 17.31
N VAL A 350 -1.75 -10.69 18.46
CA VAL A 350 -1.45 -11.30 19.76
C VAL A 350 -2.52 -12.27 20.25
N GLY A 351 -3.58 -12.51 19.47
CA GLY A 351 -4.57 -13.58 19.68
C GLY A 351 -5.96 -13.13 20.13
N GLU A 352 -6.28 -11.82 20.12
CA GLU A 352 -7.66 -11.37 20.37
C GLU A 352 -8.53 -11.56 19.12
N THR A 353 -9.80 -11.89 19.32
CA THR A 353 -10.78 -11.99 18.23
C THR A 353 -11.44 -10.65 17.94
N ILE A 354 -12.02 -10.51 16.74
CA ILE A 354 -12.82 -9.35 16.36
C ILE A 354 -14.01 -9.17 17.32
N GLN A 355 -14.66 -10.27 17.73
CA GLN A 355 -15.76 -10.19 18.67
C GLN A 355 -15.32 -9.63 20.05
N GLN A 356 -14.18 -10.07 20.59
CA GLN A 356 -13.64 -9.49 21.83
C GLN A 356 -13.37 -8.00 21.71
N GLN A 357 -12.90 -7.55 20.56
CA GLN A 357 -12.65 -6.13 20.31
C GLN A 357 -13.94 -5.32 20.11
N ARG A 358 -15.01 -5.94 19.63
CA ARG A 358 -16.35 -5.33 19.64
C ARG A 358 -16.86 -5.15 21.08
N ASP A 359 -16.68 -6.17 21.90
CA ASP A 359 -17.15 -6.18 23.29
C ASP A 359 -16.40 -5.13 24.15
N ASN A 360 -15.11 -4.89 23.87
CA ASN A 360 -14.31 -3.90 24.60
C ASN A 360 -14.33 -2.49 23.98
N GLY A 361 -15.04 -2.30 22.84
CA GLY A 361 -15.26 -1.01 22.19
C GLY A 361 -14.11 -0.51 21.32
N LEU A 362 -13.13 -1.36 20.98
CA LEU A 362 -12.08 -1.00 20.03
C LEU A 362 -12.59 -1.04 18.57
N LEU A 363 -13.51 -1.95 18.29
CA LEU A 363 -14.25 -2.02 17.03
C LEU A 363 -15.73 -1.64 17.24
N LEU A 364 -16.42 -1.30 16.14
CA LEU A 364 -17.84 -1.00 16.18
C LEU A 364 -18.63 -2.21 16.73
N PRO A 365 -19.60 -2.01 17.63
CA PRO A 365 -20.38 -3.12 18.20
C PRO A 365 -21.20 -3.87 17.15
N HIS A 366 -21.61 -3.19 16.08
CA HIS A 366 -22.36 -3.76 14.96
C HIS A 366 -21.85 -3.15 13.65
N GLY A 367 -21.88 -3.94 12.57
CA GLY A 367 -21.41 -3.51 11.25
C GLY A 367 -19.89 -3.32 11.23
N ASP A 368 -19.42 -2.61 10.23
CA ASP A 368 -18.00 -2.29 10.00
C ASP A 368 -17.84 -1.07 9.08
N GLY A 369 -16.61 -0.75 8.67
CA GLY A 369 -16.31 0.38 7.80
C GLY A 369 -16.91 0.28 6.38
N GLY A 370 -17.35 -0.91 5.96
CA GLY A 370 -18.06 -1.10 4.69
C GLY A 370 -19.55 -0.76 4.76
N ASP A 371 -20.09 -0.52 5.95
CA ASP A 371 -21.49 -0.14 6.16
C ASP A 371 -21.70 1.38 6.24
N ILE A 372 -20.65 2.18 5.98
CA ILE A 372 -20.77 3.63 5.93
C ILE A 372 -21.65 4.00 4.73
N HIS A 373 -22.84 4.53 5.02
CA HIS A 373 -23.83 4.83 4.00
C HIS A 373 -23.52 6.14 3.27
N ARG A 374 -23.80 6.14 1.96
CA ARG A 374 -23.86 7.35 1.15
C ARG A 374 -24.85 8.34 1.78
N GLY A 375 -24.41 9.58 2.02
CA GLY A 375 -25.24 10.64 2.58
C GLY A 375 -24.98 10.98 4.04
N GLN A 376 -24.07 10.30 4.72
CA GLN A 376 -23.58 10.74 6.02
C GLN A 376 -22.42 11.72 5.85
N GLN A 377 -21.22 11.22 5.75
CA GLN A 377 -20.02 12.04 5.53
C GLN A 377 -19.12 11.32 4.52
N VAL A 378 -18.38 12.08 3.73
CA VAL A 378 -17.47 11.58 2.71
C VAL A 378 -16.06 12.05 3.04
N ALA A 379 -15.12 11.12 3.05
CA ALA A 379 -13.70 11.39 3.10
C ALA A 379 -13.09 11.16 1.71
N VAL A 380 -12.23 12.07 1.28
CA VAL A 380 -11.44 11.91 0.07
C VAL A 380 -9.97 12.02 0.43
N LYS A 381 -9.20 10.98 0.11
CA LYS A 381 -7.74 11.01 0.13
C LYS A 381 -7.26 11.66 -1.16
N GLU A 382 -6.32 12.57 -1.06
CA GLU A 382 -5.60 13.15 -2.18
C GLU A 382 -4.10 13.01 -1.99
N SER A 383 -3.38 12.74 -3.07
CA SER A 383 -1.94 12.52 -3.03
C SER A 383 -1.16 13.82 -3.18
N VAL A 384 -0.09 13.97 -2.40
CA VAL A 384 0.84 15.08 -2.55
C VAL A 384 1.88 14.72 -3.61
N LEU A 385 1.85 15.45 -4.73
CA LEU A 385 2.65 15.20 -5.94
C LEU A 385 3.64 16.35 -6.17
N PRO A 386 4.86 16.29 -5.60
CA PRO A 386 5.82 17.40 -5.65
C PRO A 386 6.57 17.47 -7.00
N PHE A 387 5.87 17.51 -8.13
CA PHE A 387 6.48 17.51 -9.47
C PHE A 387 7.51 18.62 -9.69
N LYS A 388 7.35 19.76 -9.03
CA LYS A 388 8.33 20.86 -9.10
C LYS A 388 9.70 20.49 -8.54
N ARG A 389 9.77 19.49 -7.65
CA ARG A 389 11.02 18.99 -7.05
C ARG A 389 11.70 17.93 -7.90
N PHE A 390 10.94 17.22 -8.74
CA PHE A 390 11.50 16.20 -9.63
C PHE A 390 12.14 16.85 -10.84
N ARG A 391 13.38 16.48 -11.09
CA ARG A 391 14.18 16.97 -12.23
C ARG A 391 14.75 15.80 -13.00
N THR A 392 14.75 15.92 -14.32
CA THR A 392 15.53 15.01 -15.17
C THR A 392 17.03 15.27 -14.96
N PRO A 393 17.92 14.34 -15.36
CA PRO A 393 19.37 14.58 -15.36
C PRO A 393 19.81 15.86 -16.07
N LEU A 394 19.00 16.35 -17.01
CA LEU A 394 19.22 17.60 -17.75
C LEU A 394 18.60 18.83 -17.06
N GLY A 395 18.09 18.68 -15.84
CA GLY A 395 17.52 19.77 -15.06
C GLY A 395 16.10 20.21 -15.47
N LYS A 396 15.47 19.55 -16.45
CA LYS A 396 14.07 19.79 -16.84
C LYS A 396 13.11 19.18 -15.83
N THR A 397 11.92 19.75 -15.69
CA THR A 397 10.83 19.12 -14.93
C THR A 397 10.42 17.82 -15.57
N VAL A 398 10.03 16.82 -14.75
CA VAL A 398 9.45 15.57 -15.23
C VAL A 398 8.03 15.81 -15.73
N ASP A 399 7.53 14.87 -16.54
CA ASP A 399 6.13 14.86 -16.95
C ASP A 399 5.22 14.68 -15.73
N VAL A 400 4.08 15.36 -15.76
CA VAL A 400 3.06 15.31 -14.70
C VAL A 400 2.03 14.19 -14.90
N LEU A 401 2.15 13.42 -15.98
CA LEU A 401 1.28 12.27 -16.22
C LEU A 401 1.48 11.22 -15.13
N LEU A 402 0.38 10.79 -14.54
CA LEU A 402 0.35 9.67 -13.61
C LEU A 402 0.32 8.34 -14.36
N GLY A 403 0.80 7.31 -13.72
CA GLY A 403 0.89 5.97 -14.29
C GLY A 403 1.13 4.92 -13.21
N PRO A 404 1.55 3.73 -13.58
CA PRO A 404 1.72 2.63 -12.64
C PRO A 404 2.91 2.81 -11.68
N GLU A 405 3.83 3.73 -11.97
CA GLU A 405 4.96 4.05 -11.09
C GLU A 405 4.58 5.18 -10.13
N MET A 406 4.72 4.93 -8.83
CA MET A 406 4.37 5.89 -7.78
C MET A 406 5.28 7.12 -7.78
N ARG A 407 4.68 8.30 -7.61
CA ARG A 407 5.34 9.62 -7.59
C ARG A 407 5.00 10.46 -6.37
N SER A 408 3.97 10.10 -5.63
CA SER A 408 3.55 10.81 -4.42
C SER A 408 4.55 10.64 -3.27
N THR A 409 4.61 11.65 -2.41
CA THR A 409 5.46 11.69 -1.21
C THR A 409 4.67 11.79 0.09
N GLY A 410 3.36 11.88 0.00
CA GLY A 410 2.46 11.97 1.14
C GLY A 410 1.01 12.07 0.66
N GLU A 411 0.10 12.21 1.62
CA GLU A 411 -1.32 12.31 1.36
C GLU A 411 -2.00 13.31 2.29
N VAL A 412 -3.14 13.83 1.85
CA VAL A 412 -4.03 14.68 2.63
C VAL A 412 -5.45 14.14 2.57
N MET A 413 -6.33 14.59 3.47
CA MET A 413 -7.72 14.18 3.52
C MET A 413 -8.64 15.39 3.48
N GLY A 414 -9.59 15.39 2.52
CA GLY A 414 -10.77 16.24 2.54
C GLY A 414 -11.92 15.50 3.19
N PHE A 415 -12.71 16.17 4.02
CA PHE A 415 -13.82 15.58 4.75
C PHE A 415 -15.03 16.53 4.72
N ASP A 416 -16.18 16.08 4.18
CA ASP A 416 -17.40 16.87 4.10
C ASP A 416 -18.65 15.97 3.98
N ARG A 417 -19.82 16.58 3.89
CA ARG A 417 -21.13 15.94 3.73
C ARG A 417 -21.33 15.21 2.40
N ASP A 418 -20.59 15.57 1.36
CA ASP A 418 -20.70 15.00 0.02
C ASP A 418 -19.34 15.00 -0.70
N PHE A 419 -19.24 14.18 -1.75
CA PHE A 419 -18.01 14.01 -2.52
C PHE A 419 -17.48 15.34 -3.12
N PRO A 420 -18.26 16.21 -3.80
CA PRO A 420 -17.71 17.42 -4.38
C PRO A 420 -17.03 18.35 -3.37
N HIS A 421 -17.61 18.51 -2.18
CA HIS A 421 -17.03 19.36 -1.14
C HIS A 421 -15.80 18.71 -0.50
N ALA A 422 -15.85 17.39 -0.23
CA ALA A 422 -14.70 16.65 0.31
C ALA A 422 -13.54 16.66 -0.68
N PHE A 423 -13.81 16.43 -1.98
CA PHE A 423 -12.81 16.48 -3.03
C PHE A 423 -12.20 17.88 -3.18
N ALA A 424 -13.02 18.94 -3.19
CA ALA A 424 -12.49 20.30 -3.22
C ALA A 424 -11.58 20.62 -2.03
N LYS A 425 -11.91 20.14 -0.82
CA LYS A 425 -11.06 20.31 0.36
C LYS A 425 -9.75 19.55 0.22
N SER A 426 -9.76 18.31 -0.29
CA SER A 426 -8.54 17.54 -0.51
C SER A 426 -7.63 18.21 -1.54
N GLN A 427 -8.19 18.72 -2.63
CA GLN A 427 -7.46 19.48 -3.64
C GLN A 427 -6.84 20.77 -3.07
N LEU A 428 -7.60 21.53 -2.27
CA LEU A 428 -7.07 22.72 -1.58
C LEU A 428 -5.90 22.41 -0.64
N ALA A 429 -5.95 21.25 0.02
CA ALA A 429 -4.88 20.82 0.92
C ALA A 429 -3.63 20.29 0.18
N ALA A 430 -3.81 19.67 -0.99
CA ALA A 430 -2.72 19.11 -1.78
C ALA A 430 -1.97 20.15 -2.63
N TYR A 431 -2.66 21.21 -3.08
CA TYR A 431 -2.10 22.24 -3.96
C TYR A 431 -1.51 23.40 -3.21
N GLU A 432 -0.21 23.67 -3.40
CA GLU A 432 0.43 24.92 -2.94
C GLU A 432 -0.21 26.13 -3.66
N GLY A 433 -0.88 26.99 -2.93
CA GLY A 433 -1.53 28.21 -3.46
C GLY A 433 -3.02 28.05 -3.74
N GLY A 434 -3.62 26.90 -3.44
CA GLY A 434 -5.05 26.65 -3.60
C GLY A 434 -5.49 26.39 -5.04
N LEU A 435 -6.80 26.18 -5.23
CA LEU A 435 -7.37 25.95 -6.55
C LEU A 435 -7.41 27.25 -7.37
N PRO A 436 -7.08 27.21 -8.65
CA PRO A 436 -7.19 28.38 -9.54
C PRO A 436 -8.64 28.84 -9.65
N THR A 437 -8.87 30.14 -9.55
CA THR A 437 -10.19 30.76 -9.71
C THR A 437 -10.32 31.55 -11.01
N SER A 438 -9.28 31.63 -11.80
CA SER A 438 -9.21 32.31 -13.12
C SER A 438 -7.97 31.80 -13.87
N GLY A 439 -7.88 32.14 -15.15
CA GLY A 439 -6.74 31.85 -16.00
C GLY A 439 -7.10 30.92 -17.17
N ASN A 440 -6.12 30.14 -17.64
CA ASN A 440 -6.27 29.23 -18.78
C ASN A 440 -6.44 27.79 -18.29
N VAL A 441 -7.45 27.11 -18.85
CA VAL A 441 -7.68 25.66 -18.62
C VAL A 441 -7.40 24.93 -19.93
N PHE A 442 -6.48 23.97 -19.89
CA PHE A 442 -6.24 23.06 -21.00
C PHE A 442 -7.09 21.80 -20.82
N ILE A 443 -7.88 21.47 -21.84
CA ILE A 443 -8.76 20.30 -21.85
C ILE A 443 -8.36 19.36 -22.98
N SER A 444 -8.10 18.11 -22.63
CA SER A 444 -7.93 17.01 -23.57
C SER A 444 -8.60 15.78 -22.97
N VAL A 445 -9.58 15.22 -23.67
CA VAL A 445 -10.37 14.08 -23.21
C VAL A 445 -10.43 13.00 -24.29
N ASN A 446 -10.64 11.77 -23.88
CA ASN A 446 -10.86 10.67 -24.80
C ASN A 446 -12.24 10.76 -25.47
N ASP A 447 -12.50 9.92 -26.47
CA ASP A 447 -13.74 10.01 -27.25
C ASP A 447 -14.99 9.67 -26.45
N THR A 448 -14.86 8.83 -25.41
CA THR A 448 -15.98 8.41 -24.55
C THR A 448 -16.49 9.56 -23.68
N ASP A 449 -15.61 10.47 -23.26
CA ASP A 449 -15.91 11.56 -22.35
C ASP A 449 -16.36 12.84 -23.07
N LYS A 450 -16.12 12.91 -24.37
CA LYS A 450 -16.49 14.08 -25.20
C LYS A 450 -17.95 14.47 -25.09
N ARG A 451 -18.85 13.51 -24.89
CA ARG A 451 -20.30 13.76 -24.82
C ARG A 451 -20.71 14.74 -23.72
N GLN A 452 -20.02 14.70 -22.58
CA GLN A 452 -20.32 15.54 -21.42
C GLN A 452 -19.53 16.85 -21.41
N LEU A 453 -18.46 16.93 -22.19
CA LEU A 453 -17.52 18.04 -22.20
C LEU A 453 -18.15 19.42 -22.45
N PRO A 454 -19.13 19.61 -23.37
CA PRO A 454 -19.69 20.95 -23.63
C PRO A 454 -20.27 21.63 -22.39
N LEU A 455 -20.89 20.85 -21.48
CA LEU A 455 -21.47 21.40 -20.24
C LEU A 455 -20.37 21.90 -19.29
N PHE A 456 -19.27 21.13 -19.12
CA PHE A 456 -18.15 21.54 -18.29
C PHE A 456 -17.40 22.72 -18.89
N ALA A 457 -17.19 22.74 -20.22
CA ALA A 457 -16.55 23.83 -20.92
C ALA A 457 -17.36 25.15 -20.80
N ALA A 458 -18.65 25.08 -21.00
CA ALA A 458 -19.52 26.22 -20.82
C ALA A 458 -19.45 26.78 -19.40
N ARG A 459 -19.47 25.91 -18.40
CA ARG A 459 -19.39 26.32 -16.99
C ARG A 459 -18.05 26.96 -16.64
N LEU A 460 -16.94 26.46 -17.17
CA LEU A 460 -15.63 27.07 -16.99
C LEU A 460 -15.56 28.47 -17.61
N VAL A 461 -16.15 28.65 -18.79
CA VAL A 461 -16.24 29.98 -19.42
C VAL A 461 -17.09 30.95 -18.59
N GLU A 462 -18.24 30.50 -18.06
CA GLU A 462 -19.08 31.30 -17.14
C GLU A 462 -18.32 31.74 -15.89
N LEU A 463 -17.42 30.87 -15.39
CA LEU A 463 -16.54 31.14 -14.24
C LEU A 463 -15.35 32.04 -14.59
N GLY A 464 -15.19 32.46 -15.86
CA GLY A 464 -14.17 33.41 -16.31
C GLY A 464 -12.83 32.75 -16.72
N PHE A 465 -12.80 31.43 -16.97
CA PHE A 465 -11.63 30.76 -17.51
C PHE A 465 -11.56 30.86 -19.03
N ASN A 466 -10.34 30.92 -19.56
CA ASN A 466 -10.07 30.72 -20.99
C ASN A 466 -9.78 29.26 -21.27
N ILE A 467 -10.44 28.69 -22.27
CA ILE A 467 -10.28 27.28 -22.60
C ILE A 467 -9.31 27.08 -23.75
N TRP A 468 -8.37 26.14 -23.57
CA TRP A 468 -7.49 25.61 -24.59
C TRP A 468 -7.78 24.12 -24.71
N ALA A 469 -7.79 23.58 -25.92
CA ALA A 469 -8.08 22.16 -26.13
C ALA A 469 -7.25 21.59 -27.28
N THR A 470 -7.05 20.26 -27.27
CA THR A 470 -6.57 19.55 -28.46
C THR A 470 -7.60 19.64 -29.59
N GLU A 471 -7.16 19.54 -30.85
CA GLU A 471 -8.02 19.67 -32.03
C GLU A 471 -9.26 18.75 -31.95
N GLY A 472 -9.04 17.47 -31.64
CA GLY A 472 -10.12 16.48 -31.48
C GLY A 472 -11.08 16.77 -30.32
N THR A 473 -10.61 17.42 -29.26
CA THR A 473 -11.45 17.86 -28.14
C THR A 473 -12.19 19.14 -28.45
N ALA A 474 -11.55 20.08 -29.14
CA ALA A 474 -12.13 21.36 -29.53
C ALA A 474 -13.21 21.21 -30.62
N SER A 475 -13.27 20.10 -31.34
CA SER A 475 -14.27 19.82 -32.36
C SER A 475 -15.67 19.46 -31.83
N VAL A 476 -15.79 19.29 -30.52
CA VAL A 476 -17.04 18.96 -29.80
C VAL A 476 -17.67 20.21 -29.22
#